data_84b18b71eede0b3bed4c1920222d8b80
#
_entry.id   84b18b71eede0b3bed4c1920222d8b80
#
_cell.length_a   1.000
_cell.length_b   1.000
_cell.length_c   1.000
_cell.angle_alpha   90.00
_cell.angle_beta   90.00
_cell.angle_gamma   90.00
#
_symmetry.space_group_name_H-M   'P 1'
#
loop_
_entity.id
_entity.type
_entity.pdbx_description
1 polymer ?
#
loop_
_entity_poly.entity_id
_entity_poly.type
_entity_poly.pdbx_seq_one_letter_code
_entity_poly.pdbx_strand_id
1 'polypeptide(L)'
;MSFTIELAVRFQDVDAGGVLFFARIYDYCHQAYEEFWGSEGIDRAHFFAGAEYLVPIAHSEADYRLPIRHGDRIHVRLDVARVGRASFTLGYRVTGPEGDLRVEASTVHAFVNRSAMRPIPIPEPLRAILLRHLLREPAPNLAT
;
A
#
# COMPACT_ATOMS: atom_id res chain seq x y z
N MET A 1 3.00 -4.51 -13.72
CA MET A 1 2.08 -5.57 -13.27
C MET A 1 1.49 -5.14 -11.93
N SER A 2 0.17 -5.07 -11.83
CA SER A 2 -0.49 -4.61 -10.60
C SER A 2 -0.95 -5.78 -9.76
N PHE A 3 -1.20 -5.51 -8.49
CA PHE A 3 -1.70 -6.48 -7.54
C PHE A 3 -2.99 -5.95 -6.94
N THR A 4 -4.03 -6.78 -6.88
CA THR A 4 -5.34 -6.34 -6.41
C THR A 4 -5.89 -7.32 -5.40
N ILE A 5 -6.49 -6.79 -4.33
CA ILE A 5 -7.25 -7.58 -3.37
C ILE A 5 -8.68 -7.04 -3.29
N GLU A 6 -9.60 -7.90 -2.87
CA GLU A 6 -10.99 -7.54 -2.64
C GLU A 6 -11.28 -7.61 -1.15
N LEU A 7 -11.96 -6.59 -0.62
CA LEU A 7 -12.29 -6.48 0.79
C LEU A 7 -13.74 -6.04 0.95
N ALA A 8 -14.36 -6.47 2.05
CA ALA A 8 -15.65 -5.91 2.48
C ALA A 8 -15.38 -4.89 3.57
N VAL A 9 -16.01 -3.73 3.47
CA VAL A 9 -15.88 -2.66 4.46
C VAL A 9 -16.60 -3.06 5.74
N ARG A 10 -15.87 -3.07 6.86
CA ARG A 10 -16.38 -3.53 8.14
C ARG A 10 -17.04 -2.44 8.93
N PHE A 11 -18.02 -2.82 9.75
CA PHE A 11 -18.73 -1.89 10.63
C PHE A 11 -17.78 -1.11 11.54
N GLN A 12 -16.75 -1.77 12.06
CA GLN A 12 -15.77 -1.16 12.97
C GLN A 12 -14.96 -0.04 12.33
N ASP A 13 -14.93 0.02 11.00
CA ASP A 13 -14.09 0.97 10.25
C ASP A 13 -14.86 2.19 9.76
N VAL A 14 -16.16 2.26 10.05
CA VAL A 14 -16.98 3.39 9.60
C VAL A 14 -17.28 4.34 10.78
N ASP A 15 -17.54 5.61 10.42
CA ASP A 15 -17.93 6.63 11.39
C ASP A 15 -19.44 6.61 11.64
N ALA A 16 -19.92 7.55 12.44
CA ALA A 16 -21.33 7.62 12.79
C ALA A 16 -22.26 7.84 11.58
N GLY A 17 -21.72 8.33 10.46
CA GLY A 17 -22.46 8.51 9.22
C GLY A 17 -22.49 7.30 8.32
N GLY A 18 -21.85 6.19 8.72
CA GLY A 18 -21.77 4.97 7.93
C GLY A 18 -20.75 5.02 6.81
N VAL A 19 -19.88 6.00 6.82
CA VAL A 19 -18.82 6.19 5.83
C VAL A 19 -17.48 5.79 6.45
N LEU A 20 -16.61 5.18 5.65
CA LEU A 20 -15.28 4.79 6.10
C LEU A 20 -14.61 5.97 6.82
N PHE A 21 -14.19 5.73 8.07
CA PHE A 21 -13.42 6.72 8.80
C PHE A 21 -12.09 6.94 8.08
N PHE A 22 -11.77 8.21 7.81
CA PHE A 22 -10.71 8.55 6.84
C PHE A 22 -9.37 7.86 7.12
N ALA A 23 -9.00 7.69 8.39
CA ALA A 23 -7.73 7.08 8.74
C ALA A 23 -7.69 5.57 8.44
N ARG A 24 -8.84 4.92 8.33
CA ARG A 24 -8.92 3.48 8.10
C ARG A 24 -8.54 3.08 6.68
N ILE A 25 -8.48 4.02 5.75
CA ILE A 25 -8.04 3.71 4.39
C ILE A 25 -6.64 3.09 4.41
N TYR A 26 -5.78 3.53 5.31
CA TYR A 26 -4.42 3.00 5.41
C TYR A 26 -4.38 1.57 5.95
N ASP A 27 -5.37 1.16 6.73
CA ASP A 27 -5.47 -0.24 7.16
C ASP A 27 -5.70 -1.15 5.95
N TYR A 28 -6.56 -0.73 5.04
CA TYR A 28 -6.85 -1.50 3.83
C TYR A 28 -5.69 -1.47 2.84
N CYS A 29 -5.05 -0.31 2.68
CA CYS A 29 -3.83 -0.22 1.88
C CYS A 29 -2.73 -1.10 2.45
N HIS A 30 -2.56 -1.11 3.75
CA HIS A 30 -1.54 -1.93 4.40
C HIS A 30 -1.84 -3.42 4.27
N GLN A 31 -3.10 -3.81 4.29
CA GLN A 31 -3.47 -5.20 4.03
C GLN A 31 -3.06 -5.62 2.62
N ALA A 32 -3.30 -4.76 1.63
CA ALA A 32 -2.85 -5.02 0.27
C ALA A 32 -1.33 -5.15 0.20
N TYR A 33 -0.62 -4.31 0.93
CA TYR A 33 0.84 -4.34 1.02
C TYR A 33 1.34 -5.67 1.61
N GLU A 34 0.76 -6.11 2.71
CA GLU A 34 1.12 -7.40 3.32
C GLU A 34 0.87 -8.57 2.36
N GLU A 35 -0.29 -8.57 1.73
CA GLU A 35 -0.67 -9.65 0.81
C GLU A 35 0.18 -9.63 -0.46
N PHE A 36 0.61 -8.44 -0.89
CA PHE A 36 1.55 -8.32 -2.01
C PHE A 36 2.84 -9.09 -1.74
N TRP A 37 3.47 -8.84 -0.59
CA TRP A 37 4.69 -9.57 -0.23
C TRP A 37 4.43 -11.07 -0.06
N GLY A 38 3.31 -11.42 0.54
CA GLY A 38 2.93 -12.83 0.67
C GLY A 38 2.76 -13.53 -0.67
N SER A 39 2.18 -12.85 -1.66
CA SER A 39 1.98 -13.41 -3.00
C SER A 39 3.30 -13.65 -3.73
N GLU A 40 4.35 -12.94 -3.35
CA GLU A 40 5.69 -13.10 -3.90
C GLU A 40 6.54 -14.10 -3.12
N GLY A 41 5.95 -14.81 -2.16
CA GLY A 41 6.65 -15.83 -1.39
C GLY A 41 7.54 -15.28 -0.28
N ILE A 42 7.40 -14.01 0.08
CA ILE A 42 8.17 -13.42 1.17
C ILE A 42 7.55 -13.83 2.50
N ASP A 43 8.38 -14.29 3.43
CA ASP A 43 7.94 -14.58 4.79
C ASP A 43 7.59 -13.26 5.50
N ARG A 44 6.30 -13.00 5.63
CA ARG A 44 5.80 -11.75 6.20
C ARG A 44 6.22 -11.56 7.66
N ALA A 45 6.24 -12.62 8.44
CA ALA A 45 6.66 -12.52 9.83
C ALA A 45 8.12 -12.09 9.94
N HIS A 46 8.99 -12.64 9.11
CA HIS A 46 10.40 -12.23 9.06
C HIS A 46 10.53 -10.80 8.54
N PHE A 47 9.84 -10.48 7.45
CA PHE A 47 9.91 -9.15 6.83
C PHE A 47 9.52 -8.05 7.83
N PHE A 48 8.43 -8.26 8.56
CA PHE A 48 7.89 -7.21 9.44
C PHE A 48 8.51 -7.20 10.84
N ALA A 49 9.01 -8.33 11.33
CA ALA A 49 9.44 -8.42 12.73
C ALA A 49 10.78 -9.11 12.96
N GLY A 50 11.28 -9.90 12.01
CA GLY A 50 12.46 -10.73 12.22
C GLY A 50 13.71 -10.32 11.47
N ALA A 51 13.62 -9.41 10.51
CA ALA A 51 14.75 -9.00 9.69
C ALA A 51 15.66 -8.01 10.40
N GLU A 52 16.88 -7.88 9.91
CA GLU A 52 17.85 -6.90 10.44
C GLU A 52 17.52 -5.46 10.01
N TYR A 53 16.54 -5.29 9.14
CA TYR A 53 16.09 -4.00 8.67
C TYR A 53 14.67 -3.72 9.15
N LEU A 54 14.32 -2.45 9.13
CA LEU A 54 12.93 -1.99 9.26
C LEU A 54 12.54 -1.27 7.99
N VAL A 55 11.23 -1.22 7.73
CA VAL A 55 10.70 -0.54 6.55
C VAL A 55 9.61 0.45 6.98
N PRO A 56 9.99 1.52 7.71
CA PRO A 56 9.01 2.51 8.13
C PRO A 56 8.42 3.25 6.95
N ILE A 57 7.21 3.75 7.15
CA ILE A 57 6.56 4.62 6.16
C ILE A 57 7.08 6.04 6.41
N ALA A 58 7.70 6.62 5.38
CA ALA A 58 8.27 7.94 5.45
C ALA A 58 7.29 9.02 5.01
N HIS A 59 6.31 8.67 4.18
CA HIS A 59 5.29 9.59 3.69
C HIS A 59 4.04 8.81 3.32
N SER A 60 2.88 9.40 3.56
CA SER A 60 1.60 8.86 3.12
C SER A 60 0.66 9.99 2.72
N GLU A 61 -0.15 9.75 1.72
CA GLU A 61 -1.18 10.69 1.29
C GLU A 61 -2.36 9.94 0.70
N ALA A 62 -3.53 10.55 0.76
CA ALA A 62 -4.74 9.97 0.21
C ALA A 62 -5.69 11.08 -0.23
N ASP A 63 -6.32 10.86 -1.39
CA ASP A 63 -7.38 11.72 -1.92
C ASP A 63 -8.68 10.93 -1.91
N TYR A 64 -9.67 11.46 -1.23
CA TYR A 64 -10.99 10.83 -1.07
C TYR A 64 -11.92 11.40 -2.11
N ARG A 65 -12.21 10.62 -3.15
CA ARG A 65 -13.01 11.06 -4.30
C ARG A 65 -14.49 10.84 -4.07
N LEU A 66 -14.84 9.66 -3.54
CA LEU A 66 -16.23 9.26 -3.29
C LEU A 66 -16.28 8.52 -1.96
N PRO A 67 -17.41 8.58 -1.24
CA PRO A 67 -17.51 7.89 0.05
C PRO A 67 -17.51 6.37 -0.11
N ILE A 68 -16.88 5.71 0.83
CA ILE A 68 -16.90 4.25 0.97
C ILE A 68 -17.81 3.96 2.17
N ARG A 69 -18.74 3.04 1.98
CA ARG A 69 -19.79 2.78 2.98
C ARG A 69 -19.65 1.39 3.61
N HIS A 70 -20.21 1.24 4.80
CA HIS A 70 -20.29 -0.05 5.46
C HIS A 70 -20.92 -1.09 4.52
N GLY A 71 -20.29 -2.23 4.41
CA GLY A 71 -20.77 -3.34 3.59
C GLY A 71 -20.36 -3.28 2.12
N ASP A 72 -19.80 -2.17 1.66
CA ASP A 72 -19.30 -2.09 0.29
C ASP A 72 -18.20 -3.13 0.09
N ARG A 73 -18.23 -3.80 -1.06
CA ARG A 73 -17.10 -4.60 -1.50
C ARG A 73 -16.21 -3.72 -2.37
N ILE A 74 -14.98 -3.57 -1.94
CA ILE A 74 -14.02 -2.70 -2.60
C ILE A 74 -12.85 -3.51 -3.12
N HIS A 75 -12.20 -2.99 -4.15
CA HIS A 75 -10.94 -3.52 -4.66
C HIS A 75 -9.84 -2.53 -4.35
N VAL A 76 -8.76 -3.02 -3.78
CA VAL A 76 -7.56 -2.24 -3.54
C VAL A 76 -6.50 -2.72 -4.51
N ARG A 77 -6.20 -1.88 -5.49
CA ARG A 77 -5.15 -2.15 -6.47
C ARG A 77 -3.87 -1.48 -6.03
N LEU A 78 -2.81 -2.26 -5.95
CA LEU A 78 -1.49 -1.81 -5.54
C LEU A 78 -0.56 -1.82 -6.76
N ASP A 79 0.12 -0.72 -6.99
CA ASP A 79 1.13 -0.60 -8.02
C ASP A 79 2.43 -0.08 -7.39
N VAL A 80 3.57 -0.57 -7.89
CA VAL A 80 4.87 -0.02 -7.52
C VAL A 80 5.12 1.19 -8.42
N ALA A 81 5.07 2.37 -7.84
CA ALA A 81 5.17 3.63 -8.60
C ALA A 81 6.62 4.09 -8.78
N ARG A 82 7.49 3.76 -7.83
CA ARG A 82 8.89 4.18 -7.87
C ARG A 82 9.74 3.23 -7.03
N VAL A 83 10.96 2.98 -7.50
CA VAL A 83 11.96 2.22 -6.75
C VAL A 83 13.24 3.06 -6.73
N GLY A 84 13.60 3.55 -5.55
CA GLY A 84 14.84 4.28 -5.32
C GLY A 84 15.94 3.37 -4.80
N ARG A 85 17.02 3.97 -4.30
CA ARG A 85 18.13 3.20 -3.73
C ARG A 85 17.73 2.57 -2.39
N ALA A 86 17.13 3.35 -1.49
CA ALA A 86 16.78 2.94 -0.13
C ALA A 86 15.28 2.99 0.15
N SER A 87 14.47 3.41 -0.80
CA SER A 87 13.03 3.57 -0.60
C SER A 87 12.26 3.20 -1.85
N PHE A 88 10.97 2.92 -1.68
CA PHE A 88 10.07 2.66 -2.79
C PHE A 88 8.72 3.30 -2.50
N THR A 89 7.98 3.62 -3.55
CA THR A 89 6.66 4.22 -3.45
C THR A 89 5.63 3.27 -4.02
N LEU A 90 4.57 3.05 -3.25
CA LEU A 90 3.41 2.29 -3.70
C LEU A 90 2.25 3.25 -3.96
N GLY A 91 1.53 3.01 -5.04
CA GLY A 91 0.28 3.68 -5.33
C GLY A 91 -0.88 2.73 -5.12
N TYR A 92 -1.98 3.24 -4.61
CA TYR A 92 -3.19 2.47 -4.37
C TYR A 92 -4.38 3.13 -5.05
N ARG A 93 -5.20 2.33 -5.71
CA ARG A 93 -6.47 2.78 -6.25
C ARG A 93 -7.56 1.92 -5.65
N VAL A 94 -8.45 2.54 -4.91
CA VAL A 94 -9.55 1.86 -4.23
C VAL A 94 -10.82 2.13 -5.02
N THR A 95 -11.40 1.07 -5.58
CA THR A 95 -12.63 1.16 -6.36
C THR A 95 -13.78 0.53 -5.60
N GLY A 96 -14.98 1.07 -5.83
CA GLY A 96 -16.20 0.60 -5.20
C GLY A 96 -16.82 -0.60 -5.93
N PRO A 97 -18.01 -1.02 -5.47
CA PRO A 97 -18.69 -2.20 -6.02
C PRO A 97 -18.97 -2.14 -7.52
N GLU A 98 -19.07 -0.94 -8.07
CA GLU A 98 -19.37 -0.72 -9.49
C GLU A 98 -18.12 -0.38 -10.30
N GLY A 99 -16.94 -0.51 -9.70
CA GLY A 99 -15.68 -0.20 -10.36
C GLY A 99 -15.32 1.28 -10.36
N ASP A 100 -16.10 2.11 -9.69
CA ASP A 100 -15.89 3.54 -9.60
C ASP A 100 -14.75 3.88 -8.61
N LEU A 101 -13.91 4.82 -8.99
CA LEU A 101 -12.79 5.23 -8.15
C LEU A 101 -13.26 5.97 -6.92
N ARG A 102 -12.91 5.45 -5.74
CA ARG A 102 -13.29 6.01 -4.45
C ARG A 102 -12.15 6.77 -3.79
N VAL A 103 -10.97 6.18 -3.74
CA VAL A 103 -9.79 6.75 -3.08
C VAL A 103 -8.55 6.46 -3.90
N GLU A 104 -7.67 7.44 -3.99
CA GLU A 104 -6.30 7.26 -4.47
C GLU A 104 -5.37 7.56 -3.31
N ALA A 105 -4.39 6.71 -3.09
CA ALA A 105 -3.45 6.87 -2.00
C ALA A 105 -2.04 6.49 -2.44
N SER A 106 -1.06 6.94 -1.69
CA SER A 106 0.32 6.49 -1.88
C SER A 106 1.05 6.44 -0.55
N THR A 107 2.03 5.55 -0.48
CA THR A 107 2.90 5.41 0.68
C THR A 107 4.34 5.26 0.22
N VAL A 108 5.24 5.94 0.91
CA VAL A 108 6.68 5.82 0.67
C VAL A 108 7.28 5.02 1.82
N HIS A 109 7.98 3.96 1.48
CA HIS A 109 8.58 3.01 2.42
C HIS A 109 10.09 3.14 2.34
N ALA A 110 10.75 3.35 3.47
CA ALA A 110 12.19 3.51 3.53
C ALA A 110 12.82 2.31 4.24
N PHE A 111 13.88 1.74 3.66
CA PHE A 111 14.65 0.70 4.31
C PHE A 111 15.70 1.33 5.22
N VAL A 112 15.69 0.94 6.47
CA VAL A 112 16.67 1.40 7.46
C VAL A 112 17.25 0.22 8.20
N ASN A 113 18.48 0.40 8.67
CA ASN A 113 19.12 -0.56 9.56
C ASN A 113 18.40 -0.54 10.91
N ARG A 114 18.01 -1.72 11.42
CA ARG A 114 17.24 -1.82 12.66
C ARG A 114 17.98 -1.23 13.86
N SER A 115 19.27 -1.46 13.95
CA SER A 115 20.04 -1.02 15.11
C SER A 115 20.37 0.47 15.08
N ALA A 116 20.67 1.03 13.90
CA ALA A 116 21.14 2.40 13.76
C ALA A 116 20.09 3.37 13.18
N MET A 117 18.98 2.83 12.65
CA MET A 117 17.92 3.61 11.99
C MET A 117 18.44 4.47 10.84
N ARG A 118 19.45 3.99 10.14
CA ARG A 118 20.03 4.68 8.98
C ARG A 118 19.59 4.03 7.69
N PRO A 119 19.45 4.80 6.60
CA PRO A 119 19.08 4.24 5.31
C PRO A 119 20.05 3.18 4.84
N ILE A 120 19.49 2.11 4.29
CA ILE A 120 20.26 1.05 3.63
C ILE A 120 19.67 0.81 2.23
N PRO A 121 20.48 0.27 1.30
CA PRO A 121 19.94 -0.13 0.00
C PRO A 121 18.86 -1.18 0.17
N ILE A 122 17.87 -1.16 -0.71
CA ILE A 122 16.80 -2.16 -0.70
C ILE A 122 17.44 -3.55 -0.89
N PRO A 123 17.26 -4.48 0.08
CA PRO A 123 17.87 -5.80 -0.01
C PRO A 123 17.30 -6.67 -1.14
N GLU A 124 18.09 -7.58 -1.66
CA GLU A 124 17.59 -8.63 -2.52
C GLU A 124 17.00 -9.77 -1.66
N PRO A 125 15.95 -10.46 -2.12
CA PRO A 125 15.34 -10.36 -3.44
C PRO A 125 14.26 -9.28 -3.56
N LEU A 126 14.07 -8.47 -2.52
CA LEU A 126 12.98 -7.49 -2.46
C LEU A 126 13.08 -6.48 -3.60
N ARG A 127 14.28 -6.01 -3.89
CA ARG A 127 14.50 -5.06 -4.97
C ARG A 127 14.07 -5.64 -6.31
N ALA A 128 14.45 -6.87 -6.60
CA ALA A 128 14.09 -7.53 -7.86
C ALA A 128 12.56 -7.68 -7.99
N ILE A 129 11.89 -8.00 -6.88
CA ILE A 129 10.43 -8.12 -6.86
C ILE A 129 9.79 -6.77 -7.18
N LEU A 130 10.24 -5.71 -6.51
CA LEU A 130 9.71 -4.37 -6.74
C LEU A 130 9.90 -3.93 -8.17
N LEU A 131 11.08 -4.18 -8.74
CA LEU A 131 11.39 -3.80 -10.12
C LEU A 131 10.50 -4.54 -11.13
N ARG A 132 10.14 -5.79 -10.87
CA ARG A 132 9.21 -6.53 -11.75
C ARG A 132 7.82 -5.92 -11.78
N HIS A 133 7.40 -5.28 -10.69
CA HIS A 133 6.09 -4.67 -10.57
C HIS A 133 6.09 -3.17 -10.87
N LEU A 134 7.26 -2.60 -11.11
CA LEU A 134 7.38 -1.17 -11.35
C LEU A 134 6.58 -0.77 -12.59
N LEU A 135 5.73 0.25 -12.45
CA LEU A 135 5.00 0.81 -13.57
C LEU A 135 5.99 1.45 -14.55
N ARG A 136 5.84 1.13 -15.83
CA ARG A 136 6.71 1.68 -16.89
C ARG A 136 6.35 3.11 -17.24
N GLU A 137 5.10 3.49 -16.99
CA GLU A 137 4.62 4.85 -17.18
C GLU A 137 4.19 5.39 -15.84
N PRO A 138 4.33 6.70 -15.62
CA PRO A 138 3.84 7.30 -14.38
C PRO A 138 2.38 6.94 -14.16
N ALA A 139 2.02 6.60 -12.92
CA ALA A 139 0.63 6.47 -12.56
C ALA A 139 -0.10 7.77 -12.90
N PRO A 140 -1.40 7.72 -13.24
CA PRO A 140 -2.17 8.95 -13.40
C PRO A 140 -1.92 9.83 -12.19
N ASN A 141 -1.77 11.12 -12.43
CA ASN A 141 -1.32 12.08 -11.43
C ASN A 141 -2.14 11.97 -10.14
N LEU A 142 -1.54 11.41 -9.11
CA LEU A 142 -2.18 11.26 -7.80
C LEU A 142 -2.15 12.56 -7.01
N ALA A 143 -1.37 13.54 -7.44
CA ALA A 143 -1.13 14.77 -6.70
C ALA A 143 -2.08 15.91 -7.07
N THR A 144 -3.00 15.70 -7.99
CA THR A 144 -3.93 16.76 -8.40
C THR A 144 -5.34 16.46 -8.01
#